data_196d2ce4887ef79260f0aba1998ac20f
#
_entry.id   196d2ce4887ef79260f0aba1998ac20f
#
_cell.length_a   1.000
_cell.length_b   1.000
_cell.length_c   1.000
_cell.angle_alpha   90.00
_cell.angle_beta   90.00
_cell.angle_gamma   90.00
#
_symmetry.space_group_name_H-M   'P 1'
#
loop_
_entity.id
_entity.type
_entity.pdbx_description
1 polymer ?
#
loop_
_entity_poly.entity_id
_entity_poly.type
_entity_poly.pdbx_seq_one_letter_code
_entity_poly.pdbx_strand_id
1 'polypeptide(L)'
;SLRRRFVKEIDRAGYSQLNTMGLVGCQGAYEVGGPWLDELKEYIQGNIQYTLDYFKEHLPKLHMYRPEGTYLMWFDCSELPLTPEEREQWLLNDAKLWLDSGSMFGKDGEKFERINVACPRATLTEGLEALRRAYVAKGF
;
A
#
# COMPACT_ATOMS: atom_id res chain seq x y z
N SER A 1 -2.51 25.74 -28.66
CA SER A 1 -3.39 24.85 -27.86
C SER A 1 -3.26 25.16 -26.35
N LEU A 2 -4.24 24.83 -25.56
CA LEU A 2 -4.26 25.01 -24.09
C LEU A 2 -3.03 24.36 -23.44
N ARG A 3 -2.67 23.15 -23.87
CA ARG A 3 -1.48 22.43 -23.42
C ARG A 3 -0.19 23.24 -23.59
N ARG A 4 0.01 23.90 -24.75
CA ARG A 4 1.22 24.72 -24.96
C ARG A 4 1.27 25.93 -24.02
N ARG A 5 0.13 26.56 -23.75
CA ARG A 5 0.05 27.67 -22.79
C ARG A 5 0.38 27.23 -21.38
N PHE A 6 -0.17 26.11 -20.98
CA PHE A 6 0.09 25.50 -19.67
C PHE A 6 1.58 25.15 -19.47
N VAL A 7 2.20 24.44 -20.43
CA VAL A 7 3.62 24.11 -20.38
C VAL A 7 4.49 25.38 -20.30
N LYS A 8 4.17 26.41 -21.10
CA LYS A 8 4.90 27.69 -21.07
C LYS A 8 4.80 28.37 -19.69
N GLU A 9 3.66 28.29 -19.00
CA GLU A 9 3.53 28.88 -17.67
C GLU A 9 4.26 28.04 -16.60
N ILE A 10 4.29 26.71 -16.70
CA ILE A 10 5.12 25.85 -15.86
C ILE A 10 6.61 26.21 -16.01
N ASP A 11 7.10 26.30 -17.25
CA ASP A 11 8.49 26.65 -17.54
C ASP A 11 8.83 28.04 -16.99
N ARG A 12 7.91 29.02 -17.17
CA ARG A 12 8.10 30.38 -16.66
C ARG A 12 8.16 30.43 -15.12
N ALA A 13 7.42 29.55 -14.45
CA ALA A 13 7.41 29.44 -12.98
C ALA A 13 8.59 28.63 -12.41
N GLY A 14 9.44 28.06 -13.28
CA GLY A 14 10.60 27.24 -12.85
C GLY A 14 10.24 25.88 -12.29
N TYR A 15 9.01 25.42 -12.49
CA TYR A 15 8.51 24.13 -11.97
C TYR A 15 9.14 22.91 -12.68
N SER A 16 9.77 23.08 -13.82
CA SER A 16 10.38 22.03 -14.61
C SER A 16 11.79 21.66 -14.13
N GLN A 17 12.35 22.39 -13.17
CA GLN A 17 13.72 22.18 -12.72
C GLN A 17 13.76 21.42 -11.39
N LEU A 18 14.62 20.38 -11.35
CA LEU A 18 14.90 19.66 -10.12
C LEU A 18 15.68 20.56 -9.15
N ASN A 19 15.37 20.47 -7.86
CA ASN A 19 16.18 21.14 -6.85
C ASN A 19 17.53 20.42 -6.65
N THR A 20 18.53 21.15 -6.23
CA THR A 20 19.90 20.65 -6.07
C THR A 20 19.97 19.46 -5.10
N MET A 21 19.22 19.50 -4.01
CA MET A 21 19.20 18.40 -3.02
C MET A 21 18.60 17.13 -3.61
N GLY A 22 17.60 17.25 -4.48
CA GLY A 22 17.02 16.11 -5.20
C GLY A 22 18.03 15.45 -6.14
N LEU A 23 18.85 16.25 -6.84
CA LEU A 23 19.91 15.73 -7.73
C LEU A 23 21.00 15.02 -6.92
N VAL A 24 21.53 15.67 -5.89
CA VAL A 24 22.62 15.10 -5.05
C VAL A 24 22.11 13.88 -4.29
N GLY A 25 20.90 13.91 -3.75
CA GLY A 25 20.30 12.77 -3.07
C GLY A 25 20.06 11.57 -4.00
N CYS A 26 19.60 11.80 -5.22
CA CYS A 26 19.45 10.76 -6.24
C CYS A 26 20.82 10.15 -6.60
N GLN A 27 21.84 10.98 -6.86
CA GLN A 27 23.18 10.52 -7.15
C GLN A 27 23.73 9.65 -6.00
N GLY A 28 23.69 10.14 -4.76
CA GLY A 28 24.16 9.41 -3.59
C GLY A 28 23.42 8.09 -3.38
N ALA A 29 22.10 8.04 -3.59
CA ALA A 29 21.32 6.81 -3.49
C ALA A 29 21.80 5.74 -4.49
N TYR A 30 22.11 6.12 -5.73
CA TYR A 30 22.61 5.18 -6.73
C TYR A 30 24.08 4.81 -6.53
N GLU A 31 24.92 5.70 -6.04
CA GLU A 31 26.34 5.43 -5.84
C GLU A 31 26.63 4.55 -4.62
N VAL A 32 25.93 4.77 -3.51
CA VAL A 32 26.27 4.12 -2.24
C VAL A 32 25.08 3.40 -1.55
N GLY A 33 23.86 3.51 -2.08
CA GLY A 33 22.65 2.98 -1.45
C GLY A 33 22.42 1.47 -1.65
N GLY A 34 23.26 0.79 -2.46
CA GLY A 34 23.07 -0.63 -2.78
C GLY A 34 22.91 -1.55 -1.56
N PRO A 35 23.87 -1.57 -0.62
CA PRO A 35 23.79 -2.44 0.56
C PRO A 35 22.56 -2.17 1.41
N TRP A 36 22.19 -0.91 1.63
CA TRP A 36 20.97 -0.53 2.35
C TRP A 36 19.71 -1.06 1.65
N LEU A 37 19.66 -0.97 0.32
CA LEU A 37 18.53 -1.47 -0.45
C LEU A 37 18.39 -2.99 -0.36
N ASP A 38 19.52 -3.72 -0.31
CA ASP A 38 19.50 -5.18 -0.17
C ASP A 38 18.96 -5.60 1.20
N GLU A 39 19.39 -4.98 2.28
CA GLU A 39 18.84 -5.19 3.62
C GLU A 39 17.34 -4.83 3.70
N LEU A 40 16.95 -3.71 3.07
CA LEU A 40 15.54 -3.31 3.00
C LEU A 40 14.68 -4.35 2.26
N LYS A 41 15.17 -4.90 1.15
CA LYS A 41 14.46 -5.94 0.39
C LYS A 41 14.24 -7.20 1.24
N GLU A 42 15.24 -7.62 1.99
CA GLU A 42 15.11 -8.75 2.92
C GLU A 42 14.06 -8.48 4.00
N TYR A 43 14.09 -7.29 4.58
CA TYR A 43 13.13 -6.87 5.59
C TYR A 43 11.69 -6.88 5.05
N ILE A 44 11.48 -6.32 3.86
CA ILE A 44 10.17 -6.28 3.18
C ILE A 44 9.70 -7.70 2.84
N GLN A 45 10.57 -8.58 2.35
CA GLN A 45 10.22 -9.98 2.10
C GLN A 45 9.76 -10.69 3.38
N GLY A 46 10.40 -10.40 4.51
CA GLY A 46 9.95 -10.87 5.83
C GLY A 46 8.55 -10.36 6.19
N ASN A 47 8.26 -9.07 5.93
CA ASN A 47 6.93 -8.48 6.16
C ASN A 47 5.87 -9.10 5.24
N ILE A 48 6.21 -9.31 3.96
CA ILE A 48 5.31 -9.98 2.99
C ILE A 48 4.96 -11.38 3.47
N GLN A 49 5.95 -12.19 3.86
CA GLN A 49 5.70 -13.55 4.32
C GLN A 49 4.86 -13.55 5.60
N TYR A 50 5.19 -12.69 6.56
CA TYR A 50 4.41 -12.56 7.79
C TYR A 50 2.95 -12.20 7.52
N THR A 51 2.69 -11.29 6.59
CA THR A 51 1.33 -10.89 6.22
C THR A 51 0.56 -12.04 5.57
N LEU A 52 1.19 -12.78 4.65
CA LEU A 52 0.58 -13.95 4.01
C LEU A 52 0.17 -15.02 5.04
N ASP A 53 1.08 -15.34 5.97
CA ASP A 53 0.83 -16.34 7.00
C ASP A 53 -0.27 -15.88 7.96
N TYR A 54 -0.25 -14.59 8.33
CA TYR A 54 -1.27 -13.98 9.19
C TYR A 54 -2.67 -14.05 8.58
N PHE A 55 -2.82 -13.68 7.30
CA PHE A 55 -4.11 -13.76 6.61
C PHE A 55 -4.61 -15.19 6.51
N LYS A 56 -3.75 -16.12 6.14
CA LYS A 56 -4.09 -17.54 6.04
C LYS A 56 -4.59 -18.11 7.38
N GLU A 57 -3.99 -17.71 8.49
CA GLU A 57 -4.32 -18.24 9.82
C GLU A 57 -5.55 -17.56 10.43
N HIS A 58 -5.69 -16.25 10.26
CA HIS A 58 -6.62 -15.45 11.06
C HIS A 58 -7.76 -14.79 10.26
N LEU A 59 -7.66 -14.72 8.94
CA LEU A 59 -8.60 -13.99 8.07
C LEU A 59 -9.00 -14.83 6.84
N PRO A 60 -9.56 -16.03 7.04
CA PRO A 60 -9.73 -17.02 5.96
C PRO A 60 -10.61 -16.57 4.80
N LYS A 61 -11.52 -15.60 4.97
CA LYS A 61 -12.34 -15.04 3.87
C LYS A 61 -11.68 -13.87 3.13
N LEU A 62 -10.44 -13.51 3.50
CA LEU A 62 -9.65 -12.49 2.86
C LEU A 62 -8.43 -13.15 2.18
N HIS A 63 -8.40 -13.17 0.86
CA HIS A 63 -7.33 -13.85 0.13
C HIS A 63 -6.19 -12.91 -0.22
N MET A 64 -5.07 -13.03 0.50
CA MET A 64 -3.88 -12.23 0.27
C MET A 64 -3.03 -12.80 -0.85
N TYR A 65 -2.64 -11.96 -1.81
CA TYR A 65 -1.76 -12.32 -2.91
C TYR A 65 -0.32 -11.94 -2.63
N ARG A 66 0.61 -12.85 -2.95
CA ARG A 66 2.05 -12.53 -2.92
C ARG A 66 2.39 -11.59 -4.07
N PRO A 67 2.97 -10.42 -3.82
CA PRO A 67 3.39 -9.54 -4.89
C PRO A 67 4.66 -10.08 -5.58
N GLU A 68 4.76 -9.91 -6.89
CA GLU A 68 5.98 -10.20 -7.67
C GLU A 68 7.02 -9.08 -7.54
N GLY A 69 6.59 -7.90 -7.15
CA GLY A 69 7.43 -6.73 -6.91
C GLY A 69 6.76 -5.73 -5.98
N THR A 70 7.50 -4.76 -5.56
CA THR A 70 7.09 -3.72 -4.61
C THR A 70 6.73 -4.25 -3.21
N TYR A 71 6.15 -3.38 -2.41
CA TYR A 71 5.72 -3.61 -1.02
C TYR A 71 4.21 -3.36 -0.84
N LEU A 72 3.49 -3.28 -1.97
CA LEU A 72 2.05 -3.05 -2.00
C LEU A 72 1.37 -4.39 -2.27
N MET A 73 0.71 -4.92 -1.25
CA MET A 73 0.03 -6.21 -1.33
C MET A 73 -1.46 -6.00 -1.55
N TRP A 74 -2.06 -6.87 -2.36
CA TRP A 74 -3.49 -6.88 -2.63
C TRP A 74 -4.15 -8.06 -1.94
N PHE A 75 -5.34 -7.85 -1.40
CA PHE A 75 -6.17 -8.94 -0.91
C PHE A 75 -7.60 -8.83 -1.43
N ASP A 76 -8.15 -9.98 -1.78
CA ASP A 76 -9.52 -10.14 -2.26
C ASP A 76 -10.49 -10.20 -1.08
N CYS A 77 -11.54 -9.41 -1.16
CA CYS A 77 -12.62 -9.32 -0.17
C CYS A 77 -13.95 -9.89 -0.70
N SER A 78 -13.94 -10.61 -1.81
CA SER A 78 -15.17 -11.10 -2.50
C SER A 78 -16.05 -11.98 -1.63
N GLU A 79 -15.48 -12.65 -0.63
CA GLU A 79 -16.24 -13.52 0.30
C GLU A 79 -16.90 -12.75 1.46
N LEU A 80 -16.60 -11.46 1.60
CA LEU A 80 -17.27 -10.63 2.58
C LEU A 80 -18.62 -10.14 2.02
N PRO A 81 -19.72 -10.19 2.80
CA PRO A 81 -21.02 -9.69 2.39
C PRO A 81 -21.12 -8.16 2.55
N LEU A 82 -20.17 -7.43 1.97
CA LEU A 82 -20.04 -5.96 2.04
C LEU A 82 -19.90 -5.38 0.65
N THR A 83 -20.57 -4.27 0.40
CA THR A 83 -20.27 -3.42 -0.76
C THR A 83 -18.89 -2.75 -0.60
N PRO A 84 -18.29 -2.23 -1.67
CA PRO A 84 -17.02 -1.48 -1.55
C PRO A 84 -17.08 -0.35 -0.53
N GLU A 85 -18.17 0.42 -0.50
CA GLU A 85 -18.38 1.53 0.41
C GLU A 85 -18.53 1.06 1.87
N GLU A 86 -19.29 0.00 2.12
CA GLU A 86 -19.45 -0.59 3.45
C GLU A 86 -18.12 -1.15 3.96
N ARG A 87 -17.33 -1.74 3.08
CA ARG A 87 -16.00 -2.28 3.42
C ARG A 87 -15.02 -1.16 3.79
N GLU A 88 -14.99 -0.07 3.03
CA GLU A 88 -14.18 1.09 3.35
C GLU A 88 -14.56 1.68 4.71
N GLN A 89 -15.85 1.84 4.98
CA GLN A 89 -16.33 2.32 6.28
C GLN A 89 -15.98 1.37 7.43
N TRP A 90 -16.09 0.06 7.22
CA TRP A 90 -15.69 -0.94 8.19
C TRP A 90 -14.18 -0.90 8.48
N LEU A 91 -13.34 -0.84 7.45
CA LEU A 91 -11.89 -0.73 7.62
C LEU A 91 -11.52 0.54 8.39
N LEU A 92 -12.11 1.68 8.02
CA LEU A 92 -11.81 2.97 8.63
C LEU A 92 -12.34 3.08 10.08
N ASN A 93 -13.58 2.66 10.31
CA ASN A 93 -14.27 2.92 11.58
C ASN A 93 -14.06 1.81 12.61
N ASP A 94 -14.00 0.54 12.20
CA ASP A 94 -13.90 -0.60 13.11
C ASP A 94 -12.44 -1.09 13.22
N ALA A 95 -11.75 -1.31 12.10
CA ALA A 95 -10.35 -1.70 12.09
C ALA A 95 -9.37 -0.54 12.34
N LYS A 96 -9.81 0.72 12.18
CA LYS A 96 -8.97 1.93 12.27
C LYS A 96 -7.81 1.91 11.26
N LEU A 97 -8.06 1.34 10.10
CA LEU A 97 -7.11 1.24 9.00
C LEU A 97 -7.59 2.08 7.82
N TRP A 98 -6.74 2.95 7.34
CA TRP A 98 -6.93 3.65 6.09
C TRP A 98 -6.09 2.99 5.01
N LEU A 99 -6.72 2.10 4.25
CA LEU A 99 -6.11 1.37 3.15
C LEU A 99 -6.44 2.05 1.80
N ASP A 100 -5.80 1.58 0.73
CA ASP A 100 -6.16 2.01 -0.62
C ASP A 100 -7.27 1.10 -1.16
N SER A 101 -8.49 1.64 -1.26
CA SER A 101 -9.60 0.91 -1.85
C SER A 101 -9.32 0.56 -3.31
N GLY A 102 -9.55 -0.69 -3.68
CA GLY A 102 -9.35 -1.16 -5.05
C GLY A 102 -10.22 -0.44 -6.08
N SER A 103 -11.35 0.13 -5.66
CA SER A 103 -12.23 0.96 -6.49
C SER A 103 -11.52 2.16 -7.13
N MET A 104 -10.47 2.68 -6.48
CA MET A 104 -9.63 3.77 -7.03
C MET A 104 -8.89 3.37 -8.31
N PHE A 105 -8.72 2.08 -8.56
CA PHE A 105 -7.99 1.51 -9.69
C PHE A 105 -8.90 1.01 -10.81
N GLY A 106 -10.19 1.28 -10.71
CA GLY A 106 -11.18 0.91 -11.70
C GLY A 106 -12.11 -0.22 -11.26
N LYS A 107 -13.06 -0.54 -12.12
CA LYS A 107 -14.15 -1.48 -11.81
C LYS A 107 -13.66 -2.89 -11.41
N ASP A 108 -12.60 -3.36 -12.04
CA ASP A 108 -12.04 -4.69 -11.74
C ASP A 108 -11.36 -4.74 -10.35
N GLY A 109 -11.01 -3.57 -9.80
CA GLY A 109 -10.46 -3.42 -8.46
C GLY A 109 -11.47 -3.43 -7.31
N GLU A 110 -12.76 -3.25 -7.59
CA GLU A 110 -13.81 -3.08 -6.57
C GLU A 110 -13.88 -4.19 -5.50
N LYS A 111 -13.35 -5.37 -5.80
CA LYS A 111 -13.31 -6.51 -4.88
C LYS A 111 -12.10 -6.52 -3.95
N PHE A 112 -11.15 -5.64 -4.18
CA PHE A 112 -9.84 -5.68 -3.55
C PHE A 112 -9.60 -4.50 -2.63
N GLU A 113 -8.69 -4.71 -1.67
CA GLU A 113 -8.01 -3.67 -0.91
C GLU A 113 -6.50 -3.81 -1.06
N ARG A 114 -5.77 -2.71 -0.97
CA ARG A 114 -4.32 -2.68 -1.09
C ARG A 114 -3.69 -2.19 0.22
N ILE A 115 -2.77 -2.98 0.76
CA ILE A 115 -2.03 -2.65 1.98
C ILE A 115 -0.55 -2.43 1.68
N ASN A 116 0.04 -1.42 2.33
CA ASN A 116 1.47 -1.14 2.29
C ASN A 116 2.15 -1.86 3.48
N VAL A 117 3.12 -2.74 3.20
CA VAL A 117 3.87 -3.48 4.22
C VAL A 117 5.30 -2.97 4.42
N ALA A 118 5.68 -1.85 3.79
CA ALA A 118 6.96 -1.18 3.98
C ALA A 118 6.95 -0.29 5.24
N CYS A 119 6.75 -0.91 6.38
CA CYS A 119 6.76 -0.27 7.69
C CYS A 119 7.45 -1.15 8.73
N PRO A 120 7.77 -0.64 9.93
CA PRO A 120 8.28 -1.48 11.02
C PRO A 120 7.34 -2.65 11.33
N ARG A 121 7.91 -3.82 11.62
CA ARG A 121 7.15 -5.04 11.94
C ARG A 121 6.12 -4.81 13.05
N ALA A 122 6.46 -4.03 14.07
CA ALA A 122 5.53 -3.71 15.15
C ALA A 122 4.28 -2.99 14.65
N THR A 123 4.44 -1.99 13.77
CA THR A 123 3.33 -1.26 13.15
C THR A 123 2.47 -2.17 12.28
N LEU A 124 3.12 -3.04 11.49
CA LEU A 124 2.41 -4.02 10.66
C LEU A 124 1.59 -4.98 11.53
N THR A 125 2.18 -5.51 12.60
CA THR A 125 1.50 -6.42 13.54
C THR A 125 0.30 -5.74 14.19
N GLU A 126 0.45 -4.50 14.66
CA GLU A 126 -0.63 -3.72 15.26
C GLU A 126 -1.81 -3.53 14.27
N GLY A 127 -1.50 -3.18 13.02
CA GLY A 127 -2.50 -3.05 11.96
C GLY A 127 -3.22 -4.35 11.65
N LEU A 128 -2.49 -5.46 11.52
CA LEU A 128 -3.08 -6.78 11.26
C LEU A 128 -3.95 -7.26 12.43
N GLU A 129 -3.53 -7.04 13.68
CA GLU A 129 -4.32 -7.35 14.85
C GLU A 129 -5.59 -6.48 14.95
N ALA A 130 -5.52 -5.21 14.54
CA ALA A 130 -6.70 -4.34 14.47
C ALA A 130 -7.70 -4.85 13.42
N LEU A 131 -7.22 -5.26 12.25
CA LEU A 131 -8.04 -5.88 11.22
C LEU A 131 -8.69 -7.17 11.72
N ARG A 132 -7.93 -8.06 12.37
CA ARG A 132 -8.44 -9.32 12.94
C ARG A 132 -9.53 -9.06 13.98
N ARG A 133 -9.34 -8.12 14.88
CA ARG A 133 -10.36 -7.77 15.88
C ARG A 133 -11.66 -7.31 15.22
N ALA A 134 -11.57 -6.43 14.23
CA ALA A 134 -12.73 -5.95 13.50
C ALA A 134 -13.42 -7.06 12.68
N TYR A 135 -12.63 -7.96 12.09
CA TYR A 135 -13.11 -9.14 11.35
C TYR A 135 -13.93 -10.07 12.24
N VAL A 136 -13.40 -10.45 13.39
CA VAL A 136 -14.07 -11.32 14.37
C VAL A 136 -15.31 -10.63 14.96
N ALA A 137 -15.22 -9.35 15.30
CA ALA A 137 -16.36 -8.58 15.85
C ALA A 137 -17.53 -8.47 14.86
N LYS A 138 -17.25 -8.50 13.55
CA LYS A 138 -18.27 -8.48 12.48
C LYS A 138 -18.86 -9.86 12.21
N GLY A 139 -18.26 -10.93 12.73
CA GLY A 139 -18.72 -12.33 12.56
C GLY A 139 -18.32 -12.94 11.22
N PHE A 140 -17.20 -12.53 10.65
CA PHE A 140 -16.69 -13.03 9.36
C PHE A 140 -15.93 -14.35 9.50
#